data_dbe2696162b4ee894bae49dec6d1436b
#
_entry.id   dbe2696162b4ee894bae49dec6d1436b
#
_cell.length_a   1.000
_cell.length_b   1.000
_cell.length_c   1.000
_cell.angle_alpha   90.00
_cell.angle_beta   90.00
_cell.angle_gamma   90.00
#
_symmetry.space_group_name_H-M   'P 1'
#
loop_
_entity.id
_entity.type
_entity.pdbx_description
1 polymer ?
#
loop_
_entity_poly.entity_id
_entity_poly.type
_entity_poly.pdbx_seq_one_letter_code
_entity_poly.pdbx_strand_id
1 'polypeptide(L)'
;MFICNHCPFVIHLKKDIVKLSNYYMGKGLAVAAISSNSVATHPQDGPEFMAEEARLSGYPFPYLYDESQDVAREFGAVCTPEFFLFRKDGRRPFELVYHGQFDDSRPSNNVRVTGRDLSLAIDCVLSGQPVSSVQKPSVGCSIKWHPKTNY
;
A
#
# COMPACT_ATOMS: atom_id res chain seq x y z
N MET A 1 -0.13 -2.19 2.62
CA MET A 1 0.21 -1.52 1.35
C MET A 1 1.69 -1.21 1.28
N PHE A 2 2.23 -1.25 0.08
CA PHE A 2 3.60 -0.78 -0.18
C PHE A 2 3.53 0.60 -0.80
N ILE A 3 4.15 1.57 -0.14
CA ILE A 3 4.19 2.97 -0.58
C ILE A 3 5.61 3.52 -0.39
N CYS A 4 5.87 4.72 -0.88
CA CYS A 4 7.11 5.46 -0.61
C CYS A 4 6.82 6.95 -0.51
N ASN A 5 7.82 7.75 -0.17
CA ASN A 5 7.59 9.17 0.16
C ASN A 5 7.40 10.05 -1.08
N HIS A 6 8.06 9.75 -2.19
CA HIS A 6 8.15 10.67 -3.33
C HIS A 6 7.52 10.17 -4.63
N CYS A 7 6.93 8.97 -4.64
CA CYS A 7 6.32 8.41 -5.84
C CYS A 7 5.09 9.23 -6.27
N PRO A 8 5.04 9.76 -7.51
CA PRO A 8 3.88 10.53 -7.99
C PRO A 8 2.56 9.78 -7.90
N PHE A 9 2.56 8.47 -8.10
CA PHE A 9 1.36 7.63 -7.98
C PHE A 9 0.88 7.52 -6.53
N VAL A 10 1.78 7.54 -5.56
CA VAL A 10 1.44 7.57 -4.13
C VAL A 10 0.94 8.95 -3.73
N ILE A 11 1.66 10.00 -4.12
CA ILE A 11 1.29 11.39 -3.82
C ILE A 11 -0.11 11.72 -4.36
N HIS A 12 -0.44 11.22 -5.53
CA HIS A 12 -1.76 11.38 -6.16
C HIS A 12 -2.91 10.82 -5.31
N LEU A 13 -2.67 9.68 -4.64
CA LEU A 13 -3.69 8.97 -3.85
C LEU A 13 -3.62 9.27 -2.36
N LYS A 14 -2.56 9.91 -1.88
CA LYS A 14 -2.21 9.97 -0.45
C LYS A 14 -3.33 10.44 0.46
N LYS A 15 -4.00 11.53 0.12
CA LYS A 15 -5.12 12.06 0.93
C LYS A 15 -6.26 11.06 1.04
N ASP A 16 -6.58 10.39 -0.05
CA ASP A 16 -7.66 9.41 -0.11
C ASP A 16 -7.28 8.10 0.57
N ILE A 17 -6.00 7.71 0.52
CA ILE A 17 -5.49 6.58 1.30
C ILE A 17 -5.66 6.84 2.80
N VAL A 18 -5.31 8.03 3.27
CA VAL A 18 -5.48 8.43 4.68
C VAL A 18 -6.95 8.43 5.07
N LYS A 19 -7.80 9.03 4.25
CA LYS A 19 -9.25 9.12 4.49
C LYS A 19 -9.89 7.73 4.55
N LEU A 20 -9.59 6.89 3.58
CA LEU A 20 -10.09 5.52 3.52
C LEU A 20 -9.60 4.70 4.72
N SER A 21 -8.32 4.83 5.07
CA SER A 21 -7.74 4.12 6.22
C SER A 21 -8.42 4.52 7.53
N ASN A 22 -8.60 5.82 7.79
CA ASN A 22 -9.32 6.30 8.97
C ASN A 22 -10.73 5.73 9.05
N TYR A 23 -11.45 5.74 7.94
CA TYR A 23 -12.83 5.24 7.87
C TYR A 23 -12.91 3.76 8.22
N TYR A 24 -12.10 2.92 7.60
CA TYR A 24 -12.16 1.48 7.80
C TYR A 24 -11.47 1.01 9.09
N MET A 25 -10.46 1.72 9.57
CA MET A 25 -9.88 1.45 10.89
C MET A 25 -10.91 1.65 11.99
N GLY A 26 -11.80 2.65 11.84
CA GLY A 26 -12.96 2.83 12.72
C GLY A 26 -13.96 1.69 12.68
N LYS A 27 -13.92 0.86 11.65
CA LYS A 27 -14.75 -0.34 11.48
C LYS A 27 -14.05 -1.66 11.80
N GLY A 28 -12.84 -1.58 12.34
CA GLY A 28 -12.09 -2.76 12.78
C GLY A 28 -11.01 -3.26 11.82
N LEU A 29 -10.77 -2.58 10.70
CA LEU A 29 -9.68 -2.92 9.81
C LEU A 29 -8.34 -2.53 10.43
N ALA A 30 -7.35 -3.43 10.39
CA ALA A 30 -5.96 -3.09 10.68
C ALA A 30 -5.25 -2.70 9.38
N VAL A 31 -4.47 -1.62 9.43
CA VAL A 31 -3.75 -1.09 8.25
C VAL A 31 -2.29 -0.90 8.61
N ALA A 32 -1.40 -1.26 7.70
CA ALA A 32 0.02 -0.94 7.78
C ALA A 32 0.54 -0.56 6.39
N ALA A 33 1.48 0.36 6.35
CA ALA A 33 2.18 0.75 5.14
C ALA A 33 3.67 0.41 5.28
N ILE A 34 4.27 -0.01 4.17
CA ILE A 34 5.65 -0.49 4.12
C ILE A 34 6.38 0.23 3.00
N SER A 35 7.56 0.77 3.28
CA SER A 35 8.46 1.32 2.27
C SER A 35 9.68 0.41 2.14
N SER A 36 9.94 -0.05 0.93
CA SER A 36 11.03 -0.99 0.63
C SER A 36 12.08 -0.42 -0.33
N ASN A 37 11.99 0.85 -0.68
CA ASN A 37 12.94 1.46 -1.61
C ASN A 37 14.36 1.56 -1.02
N SER A 38 15.36 1.29 -1.85
CA SER A 38 16.76 1.40 -1.46
C SER A 38 17.12 2.85 -1.12
N VAL A 39 17.66 3.07 0.08
CA VAL A 39 18.20 4.38 0.47
C VAL A 39 19.57 4.67 -0.16
N ALA A 40 20.24 3.64 -0.69
CA ALA A 40 21.49 3.83 -1.43
C ALA A 40 21.29 4.62 -2.72
N THR A 41 20.15 4.38 -3.41
CA THR A 41 19.79 5.07 -4.65
C THR A 41 18.75 6.17 -4.43
N HIS A 42 17.91 6.05 -3.40
CA HIS A 42 16.81 6.96 -3.10
C HIS A 42 16.82 7.33 -1.61
N PRO A 43 17.80 8.14 -1.15
CA PRO A 43 17.94 8.46 0.27
C PRO A 43 16.73 9.18 0.86
N GLN A 44 15.93 9.88 0.04
CA GLN A 44 14.69 10.55 0.46
C GLN A 44 13.58 9.56 0.88
N ASP A 45 13.75 8.28 0.65
CA ASP A 45 12.81 7.24 1.09
C ASP A 45 13.23 6.56 2.39
N GLY A 46 14.27 7.07 3.05
CA GLY A 46 14.76 6.53 4.32
C GLY A 46 13.86 6.83 5.53
N PRO A 47 14.16 6.18 6.68
CA PRO A 47 13.31 6.25 7.88
C PRO A 47 13.05 7.65 8.41
N GLU A 48 14.03 8.55 8.37
CA GLU A 48 13.88 9.93 8.86
C GLU A 48 12.84 10.69 8.04
N PHE A 49 12.89 10.56 6.71
CA PHE A 49 11.91 11.16 5.81
C PHE A 49 10.54 10.47 5.91
N MET A 50 10.51 9.17 6.18
CA MET A 50 9.26 8.43 6.43
C MET A 50 8.54 8.95 7.67
N ALA A 51 9.28 9.19 8.76
CA ALA A 51 8.71 9.74 9.99
C ALA A 51 8.11 11.14 9.76
N GLU A 52 8.81 11.99 9.01
CA GLU A 52 8.32 13.32 8.66
C GLU A 52 7.09 13.25 7.75
N GLU A 53 7.11 12.39 6.74
CA GLU A 53 5.99 12.19 5.83
C GLU A 53 4.74 11.70 6.56
N ALA A 54 4.89 10.72 7.46
CA ALA A 54 3.80 10.21 8.27
C ALA A 54 3.19 11.30 9.15
N ARG A 55 4.02 12.15 9.73
CA ARG A 55 3.56 13.28 10.56
C ARG A 55 2.84 14.33 9.73
N LEU A 56 3.42 14.77 8.62
CA LEU A 56 2.87 15.83 7.77
C LEU A 56 1.58 15.40 7.07
N SER A 57 1.51 14.15 6.66
CA SER A 57 0.34 13.60 5.95
C SER A 57 -0.73 13.04 6.87
N GLY A 58 -0.45 12.98 8.17
CA GLY A 58 -1.39 12.46 9.16
C GLY A 58 -1.70 10.98 8.99
N TYR A 59 -0.71 10.15 8.69
CA TYR A 59 -0.91 8.70 8.55
C TYR A 59 -1.44 8.10 9.85
N PRO A 60 -2.65 7.49 9.84
CA PRO A 60 -3.21 6.86 11.04
C PRO A 60 -2.68 5.45 11.28
N PHE A 61 -1.89 4.92 10.37
CA PHE A 61 -1.36 3.56 10.37
C PHE A 61 0.16 3.57 10.59
N PRO A 62 0.75 2.46 11.09
CA PRO A 62 2.19 2.29 11.11
C PRO A 62 2.80 2.40 9.70
N TYR A 63 3.91 3.11 9.59
CA TYR A 63 4.69 3.25 8.37
C TYR A 63 6.06 2.60 8.61
N LEU A 64 6.26 1.42 8.04
CA LEU A 64 7.35 0.50 8.34
C LEU A 64 8.43 0.55 7.28
N TYR A 65 9.69 0.47 7.72
CA TYR A 65 10.84 0.46 6.83
C TYR A 65 11.36 -0.97 6.63
N ASP A 66 11.30 -1.44 5.38
CA ASP A 66 11.75 -2.76 4.95
C ASP A 66 13.18 -2.66 4.39
N GLU A 67 14.15 -2.51 5.29
CA GLU A 67 15.56 -2.26 4.93
C GLU A 67 16.15 -3.38 4.07
N SER A 68 15.91 -4.63 4.43
CA SER A 68 16.42 -5.79 3.70
C SER A 68 15.70 -6.03 2.38
N GLN A 69 14.51 -5.47 2.20
CA GLN A 69 13.59 -5.70 1.09
C GLN A 69 13.01 -7.11 1.07
N ASP A 70 13.18 -7.87 2.15
CA ASP A 70 12.67 -9.23 2.25
C ASP A 70 11.14 -9.27 2.28
N VAL A 71 10.52 -8.31 2.98
CA VAL A 71 9.06 -8.24 3.07
C VAL A 71 8.45 -8.01 1.70
N ALA A 72 8.98 -7.07 0.92
CA ALA A 72 8.51 -6.83 -0.44
C ALA A 72 8.65 -8.08 -1.32
N ARG A 73 9.76 -8.79 -1.20
CA ARG A 73 9.98 -10.04 -1.96
C ARG A 73 9.01 -11.13 -1.56
N GLU A 74 8.78 -11.33 -0.27
CA GLU A 74 7.84 -12.34 0.23
C GLU A 74 6.39 -12.07 -0.21
N PHE A 75 5.99 -10.80 -0.24
CA PHE A 75 4.69 -10.41 -0.77
C PHE A 75 4.61 -10.48 -2.31
N GLY A 76 5.74 -10.51 -2.99
CA GLY A 76 5.78 -10.36 -4.44
C GLY A 76 5.43 -8.93 -4.89
N ALA A 77 5.66 -7.95 -4.02
CA ALA A 77 5.43 -6.55 -4.34
C ALA A 77 6.47 -6.05 -5.34
N VAL A 78 6.04 -5.27 -6.33
CA VAL A 78 6.89 -4.77 -7.43
C VAL A 78 6.77 -3.27 -7.66
N CYS A 79 5.71 -2.63 -7.17
CA CYS A 79 5.46 -1.22 -7.41
C CYS A 79 4.87 -0.53 -6.18
N THR A 80 4.80 0.81 -6.25
CA THR A 80 4.12 1.64 -5.27
C THR A 80 3.15 2.60 -5.97
N PRO A 81 1.92 2.77 -5.46
CA PRO A 81 1.31 2.00 -4.37
C PRO A 81 0.85 0.61 -4.84
N GLU A 82 1.00 -0.38 -3.98
CA GLU A 82 0.50 -1.72 -4.23
C GLU A 82 -0.27 -2.19 -2.99
N PHE A 83 -1.47 -2.73 -3.18
CA PHE A 83 -2.39 -3.02 -2.09
C PHE A 83 -2.62 -4.52 -1.94
N PHE A 84 -2.57 -4.99 -0.69
CA PHE A 84 -2.83 -6.36 -0.30
C PHE A 84 -3.85 -6.35 0.84
N LEU A 85 -4.91 -7.13 0.71
CA LEU A 85 -5.93 -7.26 1.73
C LEU A 85 -6.04 -8.71 2.18
N PHE A 86 -5.98 -8.91 3.50
CA PHE A 86 -6.08 -10.23 4.11
C PHE A 86 -7.37 -10.34 4.93
N ARG A 87 -7.97 -11.53 4.89
CA ARG A 87 -9.05 -11.92 5.78
C ARG A 87 -8.49 -12.71 6.96
N LYS A 88 -8.98 -12.42 8.15
CA LYS A 88 -8.67 -13.17 9.37
C LYS A 88 -9.97 -13.66 9.99
N ASP A 89 -10.19 -14.97 10.00
CA ASP A 89 -11.33 -15.63 10.60
C ASP A 89 -10.88 -16.44 11.82
N GLY A 90 -11.14 -15.92 13.04
CA GLY A 90 -10.84 -16.61 14.29
C GLY A 90 -9.38 -17.05 14.39
N ARG A 91 -9.15 -18.37 14.54
CA ARG A 91 -7.81 -18.96 14.68
C ARG A 91 -7.17 -19.35 13.35
N ARG A 92 -7.88 -19.18 12.23
CA ARG A 92 -7.33 -19.50 10.90
C ARG A 92 -6.20 -18.54 10.55
N PRO A 93 -5.22 -18.98 9.74
CA PRO A 93 -4.20 -18.08 9.23
C PRO A 93 -4.79 -16.96 8.38
N PHE A 94 -4.05 -15.87 8.23
CA PHE A 94 -4.42 -14.81 7.30
C PHE A 94 -4.51 -15.35 5.87
N GLU A 95 -5.59 -15.01 5.19
CA GLU A 95 -5.81 -15.36 3.79
C GLU A 95 -5.78 -14.12 2.91
N LEU A 96 -4.93 -14.10 1.91
CA LEU A 96 -4.90 -13.02 0.92
C LEU A 96 -6.15 -13.11 0.05
N VAL A 97 -7.01 -12.08 0.12
CA VAL A 97 -8.27 -12.04 -0.62
C VAL A 97 -8.32 -10.96 -1.69
N TYR A 98 -7.42 -9.98 -1.64
CA TYR A 98 -7.32 -8.93 -2.64
C TYR A 98 -5.87 -8.51 -2.82
N HIS A 99 -5.42 -8.45 -4.07
CA HIS A 99 -4.14 -7.91 -4.47
C HIS A 99 -4.36 -7.10 -5.75
N GLY A 100 -4.28 -5.80 -5.67
CA GLY A 100 -4.58 -4.96 -6.82
C GLY A 100 -4.55 -3.47 -6.53
N GLN A 101 -5.18 -2.72 -7.42
CA GLN A 101 -5.19 -1.27 -7.41
C GLN A 101 -6.16 -0.66 -6.39
N PHE A 102 -5.93 0.60 -6.07
CA PHE A 102 -6.81 1.43 -5.25
C PHE A 102 -8.12 1.75 -6.00
N ASP A 103 -7.96 2.25 -7.21
CA ASP A 103 -9.01 2.56 -8.18
C ASP A 103 -8.39 2.75 -9.58
N ASP A 104 -9.18 3.22 -10.52
CA ASP A 104 -8.72 3.49 -11.89
C ASP A 104 -7.99 4.83 -12.04
N SER A 105 -7.91 5.65 -10.99
CA SER A 105 -7.31 6.98 -11.06
C SER A 105 -5.78 6.92 -11.15
N ARG A 106 -5.22 7.71 -12.04
CA ARG A 106 -3.78 7.90 -12.25
C ARG A 106 -3.48 9.39 -12.35
N PRO A 107 -2.25 9.84 -12.07
CA PRO A 107 -1.89 11.25 -12.18
C PRO A 107 -2.21 11.88 -13.55
N SER A 108 -2.25 11.06 -14.60
CA SER A 108 -2.35 11.53 -15.99
C SER A 108 -3.67 11.25 -16.69
N ASN A 109 -4.65 10.62 -16.04
CA ASN A 109 -5.84 10.14 -16.77
C ASN A 109 -7.16 10.86 -16.45
N ASN A 110 -7.16 11.90 -15.63
CA ASN A 110 -8.36 12.67 -15.26
C ASN A 110 -9.50 11.85 -14.61
N VAL A 111 -9.23 10.62 -14.18
CA VAL A 111 -10.21 9.82 -13.44
C VAL A 111 -10.18 10.27 -11.97
N ARG A 112 -11.35 10.50 -11.40
CA ARG A 112 -11.48 10.90 -9.99
C ARG A 112 -10.98 9.80 -9.06
N VAL A 113 -10.24 10.18 -8.02
CA VAL A 113 -9.81 9.27 -6.95
C VAL A 113 -11.03 8.93 -6.07
N THR A 114 -11.35 7.66 -5.95
CA THR A 114 -12.47 7.16 -5.15
C THR A 114 -12.10 6.03 -4.21
N GLY A 115 -11.02 5.28 -4.50
CA GLY A 115 -10.66 4.07 -3.78
C GLY A 115 -11.68 2.93 -3.99
N ARG A 116 -12.47 2.99 -5.05
CA ARG A 116 -13.58 2.07 -5.30
C ARG A 116 -13.19 0.60 -5.21
N ASP A 117 -12.11 0.20 -5.86
CA ASP A 117 -11.75 -1.22 -5.97
C ASP A 117 -11.32 -1.79 -4.62
N LEU A 118 -10.47 -1.05 -3.90
CA LEU A 118 -10.05 -1.46 -2.56
C LEU A 118 -11.21 -1.39 -1.57
N SER A 119 -12.03 -0.34 -1.62
CA SER A 119 -13.19 -0.18 -0.74
C SER A 119 -14.19 -1.32 -0.89
N LEU A 120 -14.51 -1.72 -2.13
CA LEU A 120 -15.42 -2.84 -2.39
C LEU A 120 -14.88 -4.15 -1.80
N ALA A 121 -13.58 -4.39 -1.93
CA ALA A 121 -12.94 -5.58 -1.35
C ALA A 121 -13.01 -5.55 0.19
N ILE A 122 -12.71 -4.41 0.81
CA ILE A 122 -12.79 -4.26 2.28
C ILE A 122 -14.23 -4.45 2.77
N ASP A 123 -15.21 -3.85 2.09
CA ASP A 123 -16.62 -4.00 2.44
C ASP A 123 -17.06 -5.46 2.40
N CYS A 124 -16.61 -6.23 1.40
CA CYS A 124 -16.86 -7.67 1.35
C CYS A 124 -16.29 -8.41 2.56
N VAL A 125 -15.04 -8.13 2.91
CA VAL A 125 -14.40 -8.75 4.08
C VAL A 125 -15.15 -8.43 5.37
N LEU A 126 -15.48 -7.16 5.58
CA LEU A 126 -16.16 -6.71 6.81
C LEU A 126 -17.60 -7.24 6.92
N SER A 127 -18.25 -7.53 5.80
CA SER A 127 -19.61 -8.09 5.76
C SER A 127 -19.67 -9.62 5.63
N GLY A 128 -18.52 -10.29 5.66
CA GLY A 128 -18.44 -11.74 5.52
C GLY A 128 -18.76 -12.27 4.13
N GLN A 129 -18.68 -11.41 3.11
CA GLN A 129 -18.94 -11.78 1.72
C GLN A 129 -17.65 -12.16 0.98
N PRO A 130 -17.70 -13.02 -0.04
CA PRO A 130 -16.55 -13.32 -0.86
C PRO A 130 -16.10 -12.09 -1.65
N VAL A 131 -14.79 -11.92 -1.77
CA VAL A 131 -14.18 -10.87 -2.61
C VAL A 131 -14.11 -11.35 -4.04
N SER A 132 -14.43 -10.49 -5.01
CA SER A 132 -14.34 -10.82 -6.44
C SER A 132 -12.94 -11.30 -6.81
N SER A 133 -12.84 -12.36 -7.62
CA SER A 133 -11.57 -12.83 -8.19
C SER A 133 -11.06 -11.95 -9.34
N VAL A 134 -11.90 -11.08 -9.88
CA VAL A 134 -11.50 -10.10 -10.91
C VAL A 134 -10.87 -8.91 -10.21
N GLN A 135 -9.55 -8.84 -10.26
CA GLN A 135 -8.74 -7.83 -9.57
C GLN A 135 -7.77 -7.19 -10.54
N LYS A 136 -7.87 -5.88 -10.69
CA LYS A 136 -6.96 -5.13 -11.56
C LYS A 136 -5.63 -4.88 -10.84
N PRO A 137 -4.49 -5.13 -11.51
CA PRO A 137 -3.19 -4.91 -10.89
C PRO A 137 -2.95 -3.43 -10.58
N SER A 138 -2.20 -3.17 -9.53
CA SER A 138 -1.70 -1.83 -9.22
C SER A 138 -0.81 -1.31 -10.34
N VAL A 139 -0.90 0.00 -10.59
CA VAL A 139 -0.01 0.72 -11.50
C VAL A 139 0.70 1.80 -10.70
N GLY A 140 2.02 1.84 -10.81
CA GLY A 140 2.81 2.80 -10.06
C GLY A 140 4.29 2.74 -10.41
N CYS A 141 5.10 3.42 -9.59
CA CYS A 141 6.54 3.39 -9.72
C CYS A 141 7.09 2.02 -9.30
N SER A 142 8.12 1.53 -9.99
CA SER A 142 8.81 0.31 -9.56
C SER A 142 9.45 0.49 -8.17
N ILE A 143 9.45 -0.56 -7.37
CA ILE A 143 10.26 -0.59 -6.14
C ILE A 143 11.74 -0.49 -6.52
N LYS A 144 12.48 0.36 -5.81
CA LYS A 144 13.90 0.61 -6.06
C LYS A 144 14.72 -0.40 -5.26
N TRP A 145 15.12 -1.48 -5.92
CA TRP A 145 15.91 -2.54 -5.30
C TRP A 145 17.34 -2.09 -4.99
N HIS A 146 17.94 -2.68 -3.96
CA HIS A 146 19.34 -2.42 -3.66
C HIS A 146 20.22 -2.75 -4.86
N PRO A 147 21.26 -1.94 -5.13
CA PRO A 147 22.22 -2.24 -6.18
C PRO A 147 22.86 -3.61 -5.95
N LYS A 148 23.09 -4.38 -7.02
CA LYS A 148 23.87 -5.62 -6.91
C LYS A 148 25.31 -5.25 -6.56
N THR A 149 25.84 -5.82 -5.48
CA THR A 149 27.26 -5.75 -5.19
C THR A 149 27.97 -6.72 -6.14
N ASN A 150 28.75 -6.17 -7.07
CA ASN A 150 29.66 -6.98 -7.86
C ASN A 150 30.89 -7.27 -6.96
N TYR A 151 31.01 -8.52 -6.53
CA TYR A 151 32.24 -9.04 -5.95
C TYR A 151 33.10 -9.64 -7.04
#